data_b4e9d15ca93fee9170fcd5e286e99c00
#
_entry.id   b4e9d15ca93fee9170fcd5e286e99c00
#
_cell.length_a   1.000
_cell.length_b   1.000
_cell.length_c   1.000
_cell.angle_alpha   90.00
_cell.angle_beta   90.00
_cell.angle_gamma   90.00
#
_symmetry.space_group_name_H-M   'P 1'
#
loop_
_entity.id
_entity.type
_entity.pdbx_description
1 polymer ?
#
loop_
_entity_poly.entity_id
_entity_poly.type
_entity_poly.pdbx_seq_one_letter_code
_entity_poly.pdbx_strand_id
1 'polypeptide(L)'
;MTERGNETVKPAANEVLLVTSGDLRLSANQACWPAQKEMEEKLTAAFAQKGIKLVRAHAYNEKEKHGFISSQRMGMDVFMNIHPEARLVFATAAWQYTHHVLPGLRSHQGPILTVANWSGQWPGLVGLLNLNGSLVKAGKKFSSIWSKDFTDDYFFAALTEWLRDGKISHDLSHVHALDRGKLPPESAKLGAALGGDMKRRKAILGIFDEGCMGMYNAIIEDEMLNAAGIFKERLSQSALVAKMRTVSQAEAEAVYKWLAAKGLKFDFGKDSTTELTLEQVLEQCKMYIAAVRIAKDFGCDAIGIQYQQGLKDMVPASDLAEGLLNNAERPPVFAEGGKEELYSGGPLVHFNEVDECAGVDALITNRCWSALGLDPSTTLHDVRWGEQYKGDGLDAFVWLLQISGAAPANHFTGGYAGASSERQPAMYFPLGGGSLKGIGKPGEIVWSRVFVEGGALHADLGRGTVVTLPAAETERRWKQTTYQWPIVNAVFHGVSQNQFMARHRANHVNVAYAPTAEIADKALATKAAMLADLGINVHLCGSTQLS
;
A
#
# COMPACT_ATOMS: atom_id res chain seq x y z
N MET A 1 -12.45 -44.54 -4.21
CA MET A 1 -12.68 -43.08 -4.10
C MET A 1 -14.16 -42.85 -4.36
N THR A 2 -14.95 -42.77 -3.32
CA THR A 2 -16.40 -42.54 -3.42
C THR A 2 -16.63 -41.05 -3.55
N GLU A 3 -17.12 -40.65 -4.71
CA GLU A 3 -17.68 -39.31 -4.95
C GLU A 3 -18.88 -39.11 -4.02
N ARG A 4 -18.67 -38.51 -2.87
CA ARG A 4 -19.70 -37.76 -2.17
C ARG A 4 -19.55 -36.29 -2.60
N GLY A 5 -20.19 -35.93 -3.71
CA GLY A 5 -20.50 -34.54 -3.99
C GLY A 5 -21.40 -34.05 -2.84
N ASN A 6 -20.84 -33.27 -1.92
CA ASN A 6 -21.65 -32.51 -1.00
C ASN A 6 -22.42 -31.50 -1.84
N GLU A 7 -23.72 -31.77 -2.11
CA GLU A 7 -24.62 -30.76 -2.63
C GLU A 7 -24.69 -29.64 -1.61
N THR A 8 -24.07 -28.50 -1.92
CA THR A 8 -24.13 -27.30 -1.09
C THR A 8 -25.56 -26.77 -1.11
N VAL A 9 -26.15 -26.60 0.07
CA VAL A 9 -27.52 -26.08 0.18
C VAL A 9 -27.53 -24.60 -0.22
N LYS A 10 -28.40 -24.24 -1.18
CA LYS A 10 -28.59 -22.83 -1.55
C LYS A 10 -29.22 -22.09 -0.36
N PRO A 11 -28.64 -20.94 0.07
CA PRO A 11 -29.21 -20.14 1.15
C PRO A 11 -30.64 -19.69 0.82
N ALA A 12 -31.45 -19.43 1.85
CA ALA A 12 -32.78 -18.86 1.68
C ALA A 12 -32.70 -17.50 0.96
N ALA A 13 -33.79 -17.09 0.29
CA ALA A 13 -33.81 -15.86 -0.49
C ALA A 13 -33.49 -14.59 0.32
N ASN A 14 -33.75 -14.62 1.63
CA ASN A 14 -33.44 -13.55 2.58
C ASN A 14 -32.14 -13.79 3.35
N GLU A 15 -31.30 -14.75 2.97
CA GLU A 15 -30.00 -15.01 3.56
C GLU A 15 -28.88 -14.56 2.63
N VAL A 16 -27.85 -13.94 3.25
CA VAL A 16 -26.60 -13.54 2.61
C VAL A 16 -25.45 -14.10 3.44
N LEU A 17 -24.47 -14.68 2.78
CA LEU A 17 -23.32 -15.27 3.47
C LEU A 17 -22.23 -14.24 3.69
N LEU A 18 -21.62 -14.27 4.88
CA LEU A 18 -20.48 -13.43 5.26
C LEU A 18 -19.21 -14.26 5.31
N VAL A 19 -18.16 -13.79 4.67
CA VAL A 19 -16.79 -14.29 4.82
C VAL A 19 -15.86 -13.14 5.20
N THR A 20 -14.78 -13.47 5.92
CA THR A 20 -13.71 -12.51 6.22
C THR A 20 -12.36 -13.23 6.23
N SER A 21 -11.33 -12.54 5.77
CA SER A 21 -9.94 -13.00 5.82
C SER A 21 -9.14 -12.17 6.81
N GLY A 22 -8.07 -12.73 7.34
CA GLY A 22 -7.17 -12.05 8.26
C GLY A 22 -5.73 -12.04 7.77
N ASP A 23 -4.87 -11.64 8.69
CA ASP A 23 -3.42 -11.62 8.54
C ASP A 23 -2.83 -13.04 8.57
N LEU A 24 -1.60 -13.18 8.08
CA LEU A 24 -0.78 -14.38 8.26
C LEU A 24 -0.34 -14.56 9.73
N ARG A 25 -0.21 -13.46 10.47
CA ARG A 25 0.27 -13.44 11.85
C ARG A 25 -0.88 -13.63 12.83
N LEU A 26 -0.81 -14.69 13.63
CA LEU A 26 -1.83 -15.01 14.65
C LEU A 26 -2.03 -13.84 15.63
N SER A 27 -0.94 -13.21 16.08
CA SER A 27 -0.98 -12.06 17.00
C SER A 27 -1.79 -10.87 16.43
N ALA A 28 -1.64 -10.58 15.14
CA ALA A 28 -2.41 -9.55 14.47
C ALA A 28 -3.90 -9.91 14.40
N ASN A 29 -4.23 -11.15 14.05
CA ASN A 29 -5.61 -11.63 14.02
C ASN A 29 -6.28 -11.53 15.39
N GLN A 30 -5.57 -11.94 16.44
CA GLN A 30 -6.08 -11.85 17.82
C GLN A 30 -6.31 -10.40 18.26
N ALA A 31 -5.37 -9.50 17.96
CA ALA A 31 -5.48 -8.09 18.31
C ALA A 31 -6.62 -7.39 17.57
N CYS A 32 -6.84 -7.72 16.28
CA CYS A 32 -7.87 -7.08 15.44
C CYS A 32 -9.27 -7.71 15.60
N TRP A 33 -9.38 -8.90 16.14
CA TRP A 33 -10.66 -9.62 16.21
C TRP A 33 -11.79 -8.87 16.92
N PRO A 34 -11.57 -8.20 18.05
CA PRO A 34 -12.65 -7.42 18.69
C PRO A 34 -13.26 -6.37 17.76
N ALA A 35 -12.44 -5.65 17.01
CA ALA A 35 -12.91 -4.64 16.05
C ALA A 35 -13.66 -5.28 14.86
N GLN A 36 -13.19 -6.42 14.37
CA GLN A 36 -13.88 -7.19 13.33
C GLN A 36 -15.25 -7.66 13.81
N LYS A 37 -15.33 -8.19 15.01
CA LYS A 37 -16.58 -8.67 15.61
C LYS A 37 -17.58 -7.52 15.75
N GLU A 38 -17.18 -6.39 16.29
CA GLU A 38 -18.02 -5.19 16.43
C GLU A 38 -18.54 -4.71 15.06
N MET A 39 -17.66 -4.69 14.05
CA MET A 39 -18.04 -4.35 12.68
C MET A 39 -19.10 -5.31 12.13
N GLU A 40 -18.91 -6.62 12.32
CA GLU A 40 -19.85 -7.62 11.83
C GLU A 40 -21.22 -7.52 12.53
N GLU A 41 -21.25 -7.20 13.82
CA GLU A 41 -22.49 -6.96 14.57
C GLU A 41 -23.26 -5.76 14.01
N LYS A 42 -22.57 -4.64 13.76
CA LYS A 42 -23.16 -3.43 13.15
C LYS A 42 -23.67 -3.71 11.73
N LEU A 43 -22.88 -4.42 10.92
CA LEU A 43 -23.26 -4.79 9.57
C LEU A 43 -24.46 -5.73 9.56
N THR A 44 -24.51 -6.70 10.46
CA THR A 44 -25.65 -7.60 10.63
C THR A 44 -26.92 -6.84 10.98
N ALA A 45 -26.84 -5.85 11.87
CA ALA A 45 -27.96 -4.99 12.22
C ALA A 45 -28.45 -4.16 11.01
N ALA A 46 -27.53 -3.64 10.20
CA ALA A 46 -27.88 -2.88 8.98
C ALA A 46 -28.59 -3.76 7.93
N PHE A 47 -28.11 -4.99 7.71
CA PHE A 47 -28.79 -5.95 6.83
C PHE A 47 -30.18 -6.34 7.35
N ALA A 48 -30.33 -6.52 8.67
CA ALA A 48 -31.60 -6.84 9.31
C ALA A 48 -32.66 -5.74 9.08
N GLN A 49 -32.28 -4.46 9.01
CA GLN A 49 -33.20 -3.35 8.66
C GLN A 49 -33.77 -3.48 7.24
N LYS A 50 -33.12 -4.25 6.36
CA LYS A 50 -33.61 -4.58 5.02
C LYS A 50 -34.30 -5.95 4.95
N GLY A 51 -34.58 -6.57 6.09
CA GLY A 51 -35.18 -7.91 6.16
C GLY A 51 -34.26 -9.05 5.73
N ILE A 52 -32.95 -8.81 5.70
CA ILE A 52 -31.93 -9.76 5.26
C ILE A 52 -31.15 -10.28 6.49
N LYS A 53 -30.98 -11.61 6.54
CA LYS A 53 -30.17 -12.28 7.53
C LYS A 53 -28.74 -12.45 7.00
N LEU A 54 -27.77 -11.77 7.60
CA LEU A 54 -26.36 -11.94 7.31
C LEU A 54 -25.81 -13.08 8.18
N VAL A 55 -25.25 -14.13 7.55
CA VAL A 55 -24.83 -15.37 8.21
C VAL A 55 -23.36 -15.63 7.90
N ARG A 56 -22.54 -15.80 8.94
CA ARG A 56 -21.13 -16.19 8.74
C ARG A 56 -21.04 -17.58 8.10
N ALA A 57 -20.25 -17.71 7.04
CA ALA A 57 -20.00 -18.96 6.33
C ALA A 57 -18.94 -19.83 7.00
N HIS A 58 -18.23 -19.31 8.00
CA HIS A 58 -17.21 -20.04 8.76
C HIS A 58 -17.24 -19.66 10.24
N ALA A 59 -16.89 -20.62 11.09
CA ALA A 59 -16.98 -20.47 12.53
C ALA A 59 -15.84 -19.62 13.13
N TYR A 60 -16.06 -19.14 14.34
CA TYR A 60 -15.00 -18.64 15.22
C TYR A 60 -14.10 -19.81 15.66
N ASN A 61 -12.80 -19.59 15.69
CA ASN A 61 -11.82 -20.57 16.16
C ASN A 61 -11.49 -20.32 17.64
N GLU A 62 -12.05 -21.13 18.53
CA GLU A 62 -11.87 -21.01 19.97
C GLU A 62 -10.40 -21.18 20.42
N LYS A 63 -9.63 -21.98 19.68
CA LYS A 63 -8.20 -22.21 19.99
C LYS A 63 -7.35 -21.01 19.63
N GLU A 64 -7.58 -20.43 18.45
CA GLU A 64 -6.84 -19.29 17.93
C GLU A 64 -7.42 -17.93 18.36
N LYS A 65 -8.63 -17.94 18.93
CA LYS A 65 -9.35 -16.77 19.46
C LYS A 65 -9.61 -15.68 18.42
N HIS A 66 -9.96 -16.09 17.21
CA HIS A 66 -10.44 -15.22 16.15
C HIS A 66 -11.35 -15.99 15.17
N GLY A 67 -12.09 -15.26 14.34
CA GLY A 67 -12.96 -15.85 13.33
C GLY A 67 -12.50 -15.56 11.89
N PHE A 68 -11.26 -15.16 11.64
CA PHE A 68 -10.75 -14.94 10.30
C PHE A 68 -10.38 -16.23 9.59
N ILE A 69 -10.57 -16.27 8.27
CA ILE A 69 -9.87 -17.24 7.42
C ILE A 69 -8.39 -16.82 7.40
N SER A 70 -7.51 -17.65 7.94
CA SER A 70 -6.10 -17.33 8.20
C SER A 70 -5.11 -18.11 7.34
N SER A 71 -5.61 -18.91 6.40
CA SER A 71 -4.79 -19.61 5.42
C SER A 71 -5.53 -19.88 4.12
N GLN A 72 -4.79 -20.06 3.03
CA GLN A 72 -5.35 -20.40 1.73
C GLN A 72 -6.09 -21.75 1.76
N ARG A 73 -5.56 -22.76 2.50
CA ARG A 73 -6.23 -24.06 2.66
C ARG A 73 -7.58 -23.92 3.35
N MET A 74 -7.62 -23.17 4.46
CA MET A 74 -8.89 -22.90 5.19
C MET A 74 -9.90 -22.19 4.29
N GLY A 75 -9.44 -21.20 3.49
CA GLY A 75 -10.31 -20.51 2.53
C GLY A 75 -10.91 -21.48 1.51
N MET A 76 -10.11 -22.35 0.93
CA MET A 76 -10.61 -23.39 -0.01
C MET A 76 -11.65 -24.29 0.67
N ASP A 77 -11.41 -24.74 1.89
CA ASP A 77 -12.34 -25.61 2.62
C ASP A 77 -13.66 -24.89 2.96
N VAL A 78 -13.60 -23.61 3.33
CA VAL A 78 -14.81 -22.79 3.55
C VAL A 78 -15.63 -22.68 2.26
N PHE A 79 -14.99 -22.35 1.14
CA PHE A 79 -15.70 -22.17 -0.13
C PHE A 79 -16.25 -23.47 -0.73
N MET A 80 -15.71 -24.63 -0.39
CA MET A 80 -16.30 -25.92 -0.76
C MET A 80 -17.70 -26.13 -0.15
N ASN A 81 -18.04 -25.44 0.94
CA ASN A 81 -19.33 -25.50 1.61
C ASN A 81 -20.25 -24.33 1.27
N ILE A 82 -19.81 -23.37 0.43
CA ILE A 82 -20.62 -22.25 -0.03
C ILE A 82 -21.24 -22.59 -1.38
N HIS A 83 -22.56 -22.42 -1.50
CA HIS A 83 -23.24 -22.58 -2.79
C HIS A 83 -22.68 -21.57 -3.80
N PRO A 84 -22.28 -21.99 -5.01
CA PRO A 84 -21.58 -21.12 -5.95
C PRO A 84 -22.34 -19.87 -6.39
N GLU A 85 -23.67 -19.90 -6.33
CA GLU A 85 -24.55 -18.78 -6.69
C GLU A 85 -25.04 -17.98 -5.47
N ALA A 86 -24.60 -18.29 -4.25
CA ALA A 86 -25.03 -17.57 -3.06
C ALA A 86 -24.67 -16.08 -3.15
N ARG A 87 -25.47 -15.20 -2.56
CA ARG A 87 -25.06 -13.82 -2.32
C ARG A 87 -23.99 -13.81 -1.25
N LEU A 88 -22.86 -13.19 -1.53
CA LEU A 88 -21.68 -13.22 -0.67
C LEU A 88 -21.24 -11.81 -0.30
N VAL A 89 -21.05 -11.57 1.00
CA VAL A 89 -20.43 -10.37 1.55
C VAL A 89 -19.04 -10.75 2.06
N PHE A 90 -18.03 -10.04 1.60
CA PHE A 90 -16.72 -10.01 2.25
C PHE A 90 -16.63 -8.74 3.09
N ALA A 91 -16.43 -8.87 4.39
CA ALA A 91 -16.34 -7.73 5.29
C ALA A 91 -15.02 -7.74 6.06
N THR A 92 -14.36 -6.58 6.14
CA THR A 92 -13.09 -6.45 6.88
C THR A 92 -12.97 -5.14 7.63
N ALA A 93 -12.54 -5.24 8.88
CA ALA A 93 -12.13 -4.12 9.73
C ALA A 93 -10.62 -4.05 9.92
N ALA A 94 -9.86 -4.97 9.32
CA ALA A 94 -8.43 -5.12 9.54
C ALA A 94 -7.68 -5.42 8.24
N TRP A 95 -6.35 -5.49 8.31
CA TRP A 95 -5.54 -6.04 7.23
C TRP A 95 -5.88 -7.50 6.96
N GLN A 96 -5.84 -7.90 5.70
CA GLN A 96 -6.12 -9.26 5.26
C GLN A 96 -5.21 -9.68 4.11
N TYR A 97 -4.89 -10.97 4.08
CA TYR A 97 -4.20 -11.62 2.97
C TYR A 97 -5.23 -12.13 1.95
N THR A 98 -5.29 -11.49 0.80
CA THR A 98 -6.24 -11.84 -0.26
C THR A 98 -6.06 -13.29 -0.75
N HIS A 99 -4.84 -13.82 -0.71
CA HIS A 99 -4.53 -15.20 -1.09
C HIS A 99 -5.35 -16.23 -0.30
N HIS A 100 -5.77 -15.92 0.92
CA HIS A 100 -6.59 -16.83 1.73
C HIS A 100 -7.97 -17.09 1.12
N VAL A 101 -8.57 -16.12 0.48
CA VAL A 101 -9.95 -16.19 -0.04
C VAL A 101 -10.03 -16.14 -1.57
N LEU A 102 -8.99 -15.70 -2.24
CA LEU A 102 -9.00 -15.50 -3.70
C LEU A 102 -9.36 -16.78 -4.49
N PRO A 103 -8.87 -17.99 -4.14
CA PRO A 103 -9.25 -19.21 -4.87
C PRO A 103 -10.76 -19.43 -4.88
N GLY A 104 -11.41 -19.25 -3.73
CA GLY A 104 -12.85 -19.40 -3.59
C GLY A 104 -13.63 -18.28 -4.29
N LEU A 105 -13.21 -17.03 -4.11
CA LEU A 105 -13.86 -15.88 -4.76
C LEU A 105 -13.75 -15.96 -6.29
N ARG A 106 -12.66 -16.47 -6.84
CA ARG A 106 -12.50 -16.64 -8.29
C ARG A 106 -13.51 -17.62 -8.88
N SER A 107 -13.78 -18.73 -8.20
CA SER A 107 -14.73 -19.75 -8.65
C SER A 107 -16.17 -19.43 -8.30
N HIS A 108 -16.43 -18.53 -7.36
CA HIS A 108 -17.77 -18.12 -6.96
C HIS A 108 -18.51 -17.42 -8.11
N GLN A 109 -19.81 -17.71 -8.32
CA GLN A 109 -20.60 -17.23 -9.45
C GLN A 109 -21.66 -16.19 -9.04
N GLY A 110 -22.07 -16.22 -7.78
CA GLY A 110 -23.06 -15.30 -7.24
C GLY A 110 -22.54 -13.88 -7.06
N PRO A 111 -23.44 -12.92 -6.74
CA PRO A 111 -23.07 -11.54 -6.46
C PRO A 111 -22.13 -11.45 -5.26
N ILE A 112 -21.05 -10.70 -5.42
CA ILE A 112 -20.07 -10.42 -4.36
C ILE A 112 -20.16 -8.94 -3.97
N LEU A 113 -20.26 -8.67 -2.67
CA LEU A 113 -20.16 -7.34 -2.09
C LEU A 113 -18.96 -7.29 -1.15
N THR A 114 -18.05 -6.38 -1.38
CA THR A 114 -16.94 -6.11 -0.43
C THR A 114 -17.31 -4.90 0.43
N VAL A 115 -17.05 -5.01 1.75
CA VAL A 115 -17.44 -4.00 2.73
C VAL A 115 -16.30 -3.73 3.70
N ALA A 116 -16.04 -2.46 3.99
CA ALA A 116 -15.14 -2.07 5.08
C ALA A 116 -15.75 -0.96 5.94
N ASN A 117 -15.33 -0.92 7.19
CA ASN A 117 -15.61 0.22 8.04
C ASN A 117 -14.62 1.37 7.78
N TRP A 118 -15.13 2.58 7.91
CA TRP A 118 -14.38 3.81 7.72
C TRP A 118 -13.98 4.40 9.08
N SER A 119 -13.07 3.74 9.81
CA SER A 119 -12.75 4.11 11.20
C SER A 119 -11.34 4.63 11.44
N GLY A 120 -10.38 4.30 10.57
CA GLY A 120 -8.98 4.66 10.74
C GLY A 120 -8.19 3.82 11.74
N GLN A 121 -8.81 3.34 12.80
CA GLN A 121 -8.14 2.63 13.90
C GLN A 121 -7.41 1.36 13.42
N TRP A 122 -8.10 0.53 12.66
CA TRP A 122 -7.53 -0.66 12.05
C TRP A 122 -7.51 -0.50 10.51
N PRO A 123 -6.61 -1.18 9.80
CA PRO A 123 -6.47 -1.03 8.34
C PRO A 123 -7.59 -1.74 7.54
N GLY A 124 -8.85 -1.57 7.95
CA GLY A 124 -10.00 -2.17 7.27
C GLY A 124 -10.18 -1.64 5.86
N LEU A 125 -10.07 -0.32 5.68
CA LEU A 125 -10.12 0.31 4.36
C LEU A 125 -8.98 -0.18 3.46
N VAL A 126 -7.79 -0.28 4.02
CA VAL A 126 -6.59 -0.81 3.36
C VAL A 126 -6.82 -2.26 2.93
N GLY A 127 -7.38 -3.09 3.82
CA GLY A 127 -7.73 -4.48 3.52
C GLY A 127 -8.80 -4.61 2.43
N LEU A 128 -9.81 -3.73 2.43
CA LEU A 128 -10.83 -3.67 1.37
C LEU A 128 -10.22 -3.35 0.02
N LEU A 129 -9.41 -2.30 -0.05
CA LEU A 129 -8.77 -1.84 -1.29
C LEU A 129 -7.81 -2.88 -1.86
N ASN A 130 -7.06 -3.60 -1.00
CA ASN A 130 -6.25 -4.75 -1.39
C ASN A 130 -7.12 -5.82 -2.07
N LEU A 131 -8.24 -6.22 -1.46
CA LEU A 131 -9.12 -7.22 -2.05
C LEU A 131 -9.73 -6.72 -3.37
N ASN A 132 -10.22 -5.48 -3.41
CA ASN A 132 -10.84 -4.91 -4.60
C ASN A 132 -9.86 -4.91 -5.80
N GLY A 133 -8.62 -4.46 -5.59
CA GLY A 133 -7.57 -4.51 -6.61
C GLY A 133 -7.25 -5.93 -7.06
N SER A 134 -7.23 -6.88 -6.12
CA SER A 134 -6.99 -8.29 -6.41
C SER A 134 -8.13 -8.94 -7.22
N LEU A 135 -9.37 -8.59 -6.94
CA LEU A 135 -10.52 -9.06 -7.70
C LEU A 135 -10.54 -8.47 -9.12
N VAL A 136 -10.18 -7.18 -9.27
CA VAL A 136 -10.01 -6.54 -10.59
C VAL A 136 -8.94 -7.25 -11.41
N LYS A 137 -7.75 -7.46 -10.84
CA LYS A 137 -6.67 -8.21 -11.51
C LYS A 137 -7.11 -9.62 -11.90
N ALA A 138 -7.88 -10.30 -11.04
CA ALA A 138 -8.42 -11.63 -11.30
C ALA A 138 -9.57 -11.65 -12.34
N GLY A 139 -10.00 -10.50 -12.86
CA GLY A 139 -11.13 -10.38 -13.78
C GLY A 139 -12.49 -10.71 -13.15
N LYS A 140 -12.60 -10.59 -11.81
CA LYS A 140 -13.81 -10.94 -11.08
C LYS A 140 -14.74 -9.74 -10.91
N LYS A 141 -16.02 -9.91 -11.25
CA LYS A 141 -17.04 -8.90 -11.01
C LYS A 141 -17.44 -8.89 -9.53
N PHE A 142 -17.53 -7.72 -8.95
CA PHE A 142 -17.96 -7.48 -7.57
C PHE A 142 -18.51 -6.06 -7.42
N SER A 143 -19.13 -5.79 -6.29
CA SER A 143 -19.50 -4.43 -5.84
C SER A 143 -18.77 -4.12 -4.54
N SER A 144 -18.59 -2.85 -4.21
CA SER A 144 -17.89 -2.40 -3.02
C SER A 144 -18.63 -1.25 -2.35
N ILE A 145 -18.72 -1.29 -1.03
CA ILE A 145 -19.27 -0.18 -0.22
C ILE A 145 -18.41 0.02 1.04
N TRP A 146 -18.49 1.21 1.58
CA TRP A 146 -17.76 1.63 2.77
C TRP A 146 -18.63 2.55 3.61
N SER A 147 -18.43 2.54 4.91
CA SER A 147 -19.15 3.39 5.86
C SER A 147 -18.37 3.45 7.17
N LYS A 148 -18.60 4.49 7.97
CA LYS A 148 -18.01 4.58 9.30
C LYS A 148 -18.63 3.56 10.25
N ASP A 149 -19.96 3.43 10.22
CA ASP A 149 -20.74 2.62 11.17
C ASP A 149 -21.99 1.97 10.55
N PHE A 150 -22.11 2.02 9.22
CA PHE A 150 -23.22 1.44 8.42
C PHE A 150 -24.59 2.05 8.71
N THR A 151 -24.63 3.34 9.09
CA THR A 151 -25.89 4.05 9.38
C THR A 151 -26.17 5.19 8.41
N ASP A 152 -25.22 5.54 7.55
CA ASP A 152 -25.34 6.67 6.61
C ASP A 152 -26.18 6.35 5.38
N ASP A 153 -26.74 7.40 4.75
CA ASP A 153 -27.61 7.31 3.60
C ASP A 153 -26.91 6.70 2.37
N TYR A 154 -25.63 7.00 2.17
CA TYR A 154 -24.85 6.41 1.06
C TYR A 154 -24.79 4.90 1.19
N PHE A 155 -24.47 4.40 2.40
CA PHE A 155 -24.41 2.97 2.65
C PHE A 155 -25.75 2.29 2.38
N PHE A 156 -26.85 2.82 2.93
CA PHE A 156 -28.18 2.21 2.75
C PHE A 156 -28.70 2.30 1.32
N ALA A 157 -28.39 3.36 0.58
CA ALA A 157 -28.75 3.48 -0.84
C ALA A 157 -28.01 2.40 -1.67
N ALA A 158 -26.69 2.29 -1.49
CA ALA A 158 -25.87 1.32 -2.19
C ALA A 158 -26.20 -0.13 -1.81
N LEU A 159 -26.43 -0.42 -0.51
CA LEU A 159 -26.88 -1.72 -0.05
C LEU A 159 -28.22 -2.12 -0.68
N THR A 160 -29.18 -1.19 -0.75
CA THR A 160 -30.49 -1.43 -1.35
C THR A 160 -30.36 -1.76 -2.84
N GLU A 161 -29.51 -1.02 -3.58
CA GLU A 161 -29.23 -1.29 -4.98
C GLU A 161 -28.62 -2.70 -5.15
N TRP A 162 -27.62 -3.06 -4.34
CA TRP A 162 -26.98 -4.38 -4.41
C TRP A 162 -27.95 -5.52 -4.08
N LEU A 163 -28.80 -5.35 -3.07
CA LEU A 163 -29.81 -6.35 -2.70
C LEU A 163 -30.84 -6.55 -3.80
N ARG A 164 -31.19 -5.52 -4.57
CA ARG A 164 -32.12 -5.59 -5.69
C ARG A 164 -31.44 -6.20 -6.93
N ASP A 165 -30.29 -5.66 -7.34
CA ASP A 165 -29.70 -5.86 -8.66
C ASP A 165 -28.44 -6.75 -8.65
N GLY A 166 -27.90 -7.10 -7.47
CA GLY A 166 -26.64 -7.83 -7.30
C GLY A 166 -25.40 -7.01 -7.67
N LYS A 167 -25.56 -5.71 -7.93
CA LYS A 167 -24.48 -4.79 -8.32
C LYS A 167 -24.77 -3.37 -7.82
N ILE A 168 -23.70 -2.55 -7.73
CA ILE A 168 -23.77 -1.13 -7.42
C ILE A 168 -23.14 -0.34 -8.57
N SER A 169 -23.76 0.77 -8.93
CA SER A 169 -23.25 1.72 -9.92
C SER A 169 -22.56 2.88 -9.20
N HIS A 170 -21.25 3.06 -9.47
CA HIS A 170 -20.46 4.15 -8.90
C HIS A 170 -20.22 5.25 -9.93
N ASP A 171 -20.12 6.49 -9.45
CA ASP A 171 -19.67 7.62 -10.27
C ASP A 171 -18.17 7.53 -10.52
N LEU A 172 -17.78 7.36 -11.79
CA LEU A 172 -16.41 7.35 -12.27
C LEU A 172 -16.12 8.50 -13.25
N SER A 173 -16.95 9.54 -13.26
CA SER A 173 -16.83 10.69 -14.17
C SER A 173 -15.52 11.47 -14.03
N HIS A 174 -14.81 11.30 -12.93
CA HIS A 174 -13.49 11.90 -12.68
C HIS A 174 -12.32 11.19 -13.40
N VAL A 175 -12.56 10.04 -14.06
CA VAL A 175 -11.51 9.23 -14.71
C VAL A 175 -11.56 9.42 -16.21
N HIS A 176 -10.46 9.89 -16.79
CA HIS A 176 -10.35 10.16 -18.22
C HIS A 176 -9.16 9.40 -18.80
N ALA A 177 -9.34 8.67 -19.89
CA ALA A 177 -8.23 8.09 -20.62
C ALA A 177 -7.31 9.20 -21.16
N LEU A 178 -6.01 8.98 -21.11
CA LEU A 178 -5.03 9.94 -21.62
C LEU A 178 -5.22 10.15 -23.13
N ASP A 179 -5.49 11.40 -23.52
CA ASP A 179 -5.36 11.85 -24.91
C ASP A 179 -3.92 12.35 -25.14
N ARG A 180 -3.11 11.52 -25.80
CA ARG A 180 -1.70 11.86 -26.07
C ARG A 180 -1.54 13.14 -26.89
N GLY A 181 -2.55 13.52 -27.70
CA GLY A 181 -2.55 14.74 -28.50
C GLY A 181 -2.68 16.03 -27.67
N LYS A 182 -3.14 15.90 -26.41
CA LYS A 182 -3.26 17.03 -25.47
C LYS A 182 -2.05 17.20 -24.56
N LEU A 183 -1.06 16.32 -24.64
CA LEU A 183 0.16 16.48 -23.85
C LEU A 183 0.95 17.72 -24.30
N PRO A 184 1.48 18.52 -23.36
CA PRO A 184 2.42 19.60 -23.71
C PRO A 184 3.60 19.03 -24.50
N PRO A 185 4.02 19.69 -25.63
CA PRO A 185 5.03 19.11 -26.53
C PRO A 185 6.36 18.77 -25.85
N GLU A 186 6.83 19.60 -24.92
CA GLU A 186 8.06 19.32 -24.15
C GLU A 186 7.92 18.11 -23.24
N SER A 187 6.82 17.99 -22.51
CA SER A 187 6.53 16.85 -21.64
C SER A 187 6.36 15.57 -22.45
N ALA A 188 5.67 15.63 -23.59
CA ALA A 188 5.51 14.50 -24.50
C ALA A 188 6.87 14.01 -25.03
N LYS A 189 7.73 14.95 -25.48
CA LYS A 189 9.08 14.66 -26.00
C LYS A 189 9.97 14.06 -24.91
N LEU A 190 10.00 14.67 -23.71
CA LEU A 190 10.82 14.18 -22.59
C LEU A 190 10.35 12.80 -22.12
N GLY A 191 9.05 12.62 -21.91
CA GLY A 191 8.49 11.35 -21.46
C GLY A 191 8.76 10.21 -22.45
N ALA A 192 8.58 10.46 -23.77
CA ALA A 192 8.91 9.47 -24.80
C ALA A 192 10.41 9.14 -24.85
N ALA A 193 11.28 10.13 -24.66
CA ALA A 193 12.73 9.91 -24.60
C ALA A 193 13.11 9.02 -23.39
N LEU A 194 12.52 9.27 -22.21
CA LEU A 194 12.74 8.47 -21.00
C LEU A 194 12.21 7.04 -21.16
N GLY A 195 11.02 6.87 -21.76
CA GLY A 195 10.45 5.55 -22.05
C GLY A 195 11.30 4.75 -23.02
N GLY A 196 11.73 5.39 -24.12
CA GLY A 196 12.66 4.80 -25.10
C GLY A 196 14.02 4.43 -24.49
N ASP A 197 14.57 5.26 -23.59
CA ASP A 197 15.80 4.95 -22.87
C ASP A 197 15.63 3.76 -21.93
N MET A 198 14.53 3.67 -21.18
CA MET A 198 14.22 2.53 -20.33
C MET A 198 14.10 1.23 -21.14
N LYS A 199 13.37 1.24 -22.25
CA LYS A 199 13.28 0.08 -23.16
C LYS A 199 14.62 -0.36 -23.72
N ARG A 200 15.53 0.60 -24.01
CA ARG A 200 16.86 0.33 -24.55
C ARG A 200 17.85 -0.18 -23.52
N ARG A 201 17.95 0.50 -22.36
CA ARG A 201 18.91 0.17 -21.29
C ARG A 201 18.46 -0.98 -20.40
N LYS A 202 17.14 -1.17 -20.31
CA LYS A 202 16.46 -2.02 -19.36
C LYS A 202 16.56 -1.49 -17.91
N ALA A 203 15.73 -2.05 -17.05
CA ALA A 203 15.77 -1.79 -15.61
C ALA A 203 15.55 -3.09 -14.85
N ILE A 204 16.15 -3.20 -13.67
CA ILE A 204 16.05 -4.39 -12.81
C ILE A 204 15.34 -4.01 -11.51
N LEU A 205 14.24 -4.71 -11.22
CA LEU A 205 13.59 -4.71 -9.92
C LEU A 205 14.12 -5.89 -9.09
N GLY A 206 14.93 -5.63 -8.07
CA GLY A 206 15.35 -6.64 -7.11
C GLY A 206 14.24 -6.90 -6.09
N ILE A 207 13.76 -8.12 -6.01
CA ILE A 207 12.68 -8.51 -5.08
C ILE A 207 13.20 -9.51 -4.06
N PHE A 208 13.19 -9.11 -2.76
CA PHE A 208 13.56 -10.00 -1.67
C PHE A 208 12.35 -10.80 -1.21
N ASP A 209 12.17 -11.92 -1.90
CA ASP A 209 11.05 -12.84 -1.93
C ASP A 209 9.73 -12.24 -2.48
N GLU A 210 9.09 -13.01 -3.35
CA GLU A 210 7.75 -12.71 -3.86
C GLU A 210 6.68 -12.96 -2.79
N GLY A 211 5.48 -12.45 -3.01
CA GLY A 211 4.33 -12.68 -2.14
C GLY A 211 3.63 -11.40 -1.71
N CYS A 212 4.28 -10.26 -1.83
CA CYS A 212 3.67 -8.94 -1.66
C CYS A 212 2.71 -8.86 -0.47
N MET A 213 3.07 -9.47 0.66
CA MET A 213 2.26 -9.47 1.89
C MET A 213 0.80 -9.90 1.69
N GLY A 214 0.56 -10.84 0.74
CA GLY A 214 -0.79 -11.30 0.40
C GLY A 214 -1.56 -10.38 -0.55
N MET A 215 -0.93 -9.37 -1.10
CA MET A 215 -1.51 -8.45 -2.10
C MET A 215 -1.39 -9.02 -3.51
N TYR A 216 -2.33 -9.85 -3.94
CA TYR A 216 -2.33 -10.36 -5.32
C TYR A 216 -2.36 -9.25 -6.37
N ASN A 217 -2.99 -8.11 -6.06
CA ASN A 217 -3.04 -6.93 -6.93
C ASN A 217 -1.68 -6.31 -7.20
N ALA A 218 -0.71 -6.52 -6.31
CA ALA A 218 0.60 -5.89 -6.37
C ALA A 218 1.62 -6.64 -7.25
N ILE A 219 1.39 -7.93 -7.51
CA ILE A 219 2.26 -8.79 -8.31
C ILE A 219 2.02 -8.49 -9.80
N ILE A 220 3.10 -8.40 -10.59
CA ILE A 220 3.03 -8.23 -12.04
C ILE A 220 3.67 -9.44 -12.70
N GLU A 221 3.02 -10.03 -13.69
CA GLU A 221 3.56 -11.11 -14.49
C GLU A 221 4.76 -10.61 -15.34
N ASP A 222 5.81 -11.44 -15.47
CA ASP A 222 7.07 -11.04 -16.11
C ASP A 222 6.87 -10.54 -17.55
N GLU A 223 5.97 -11.14 -18.32
CA GLU A 223 5.72 -10.71 -19.70
C GLU A 223 5.25 -9.26 -19.79
N MET A 224 4.44 -8.80 -18.85
CA MET A 224 3.97 -7.42 -18.82
C MET A 224 5.10 -6.45 -18.47
N LEU A 225 5.98 -6.81 -17.54
CA LEU A 225 7.15 -6.01 -17.17
C LEU A 225 8.17 -5.96 -18.30
N ASN A 226 8.48 -7.11 -18.90
CA ASN A 226 9.48 -7.22 -19.94
C ASN A 226 9.13 -6.40 -21.19
N ALA A 227 7.83 -6.28 -21.51
CA ALA A 227 7.35 -5.42 -22.58
C ALA A 227 7.66 -3.93 -22.32
N ALA A 228 7.66 -3.50 -21.06
CA ALA A 228 8.05 -2.15 -20.64
C ALA A 228 9.58 -1.97 -20.47
N GLY A 229 10.37 -3.02 -20.69
CA GLY A 229 11.82 -3.00 -20.52
C GLY A 229 12.27 -3.18 -19.07
N ILE A 230 11.42 -3.72 -18.21
CA ILE A 230 11.68 -3.94 -16.79
C ILE A 230 11.79 -5.44 -16.53
N PHE A 231 12.76 -5.86 -15.74
CA PHE A 231 13.04 -7.27 -15.42
C PHE A 231 13.14 -7.45 -13.92
N LYS A 232 12.74 -8.63 -13.42
CA LYS A 232 12.88 -8.96 -12.01
C LYS A 232 14.17 -9.72 -11.75
N GLU A 233 14.91 -9.29 -10.73
CA GLU A 233 15.94 -10.11 -10.09
C GLU A 233 15.35 -10.69 -8.79
N ARG A 234 15.22 -12.01 -8.76
CA ARG A 234 14.61 -12.71 -7.62
C ARG A 234 15.67 -13.01 -6.56
N LEU A 235 15.72 -12.15 -5.56
CA LEU A 235 16.60 -12.24 -4.42
C LEU A 235 15.88 -12.95 -3.27
N SER A 236 16.61 -13.41 -2.25
CA SER A 236 16.00 -14.04 -1.10
C SER A 236 16.24 -13.26 0.19
N GLN A 237 15.28 -13.31 1.11
CA GLN A 237 15.44 -12.78 2.47
C GLN A 237 16.62 -13.43 3.19
N SER A 238 16.90 -14.71 2.95
CA SER A 238 18.07 -15.40 3.51
C SER A 238 19.39 -14.82 3.01
N ALA A 239 19.47 -14.40 1.74
CA ALA A 239 20.65 -13.72 1.21
C ALA A 239 20.84 -12.34 1.88
N LEU A 240 19.75 -11.60 2.11
CA LEU A 240 19.80 -10.33 2.83
C LEU A 240 20.36 -10.53 4.25
N VAL A 241 19.82 -11.50 5.01
CA VAL A 241 20.31 -11.81 6.37
C VAL A 241 21.77 -12.27 6.36
N ALA A 242 22.18 -13.10 5.39
CA ALA A 242 23.56 -13.54 5.25
C ALA A 242 24.51 -12.32 5.00
N LYS A 243 24.08 -11.39 4.14
CA LYS A 243 24.87 -10.17 3.86
C LYS A 243 24.92 -9.24 5.07
N MET A 244 23.81 -9.10 5.84
CA MET A 244 23.79 -8.33 7.10
C MET A 244 24.87 -8.80 8.07
N ARG A 245 25.11 -10.11 8.17
CA ARG A 245 26.13 -10.70 9.05
C ARG A 245 27.57 -10.34 8.64
N THR A 246 27.80 -9.90 7.41
CA THR A 246 29.12 -9.43 6.93
C THR A 246 29.35 -7.95 7.22
N VAL A 247 28.29 -7.18 7.52
CA VAL A 247 28.39 -5.77 7.86
C VAL A 247 28.96 -5.62 9.27
N SER A 248 30.05 -4.87 9.40
CA SER A 248 30.70 -4.64 10.68
C SER A 248 29.86 -3.75 11.60
N GLN A 249 30.06 -3.90 12.89
CA GLN A 249 29.43 -3.05 13.90
C GLN A 249 29.79 -1.56 13.70
N ALA A 250 31.02 -1.27 13.31
CA ALA A 250 31.49 0.11 13.07
C ALA A 250 30.75 0.77 11.87
N GLU A 251 30.45 0.02 10.84
CA GLU A 251 29.66 0.53 9.69
C GLU A 251 28.22 0.83 10.10
N ALA A 252 27.58 -0.05 10.87
CA ALA A 252 26.23 0.17 11.40
C ALA A 252 26.18 1.40 12.32
N GLU A 253 27.17 1.55 13.22
CA GLU A 253 27.29 2.73 14.07
C GLU A 253 27.52 4.01 13.28
N ALA A 254 28.27 3.97 12.18
CA ALA A 254 28.44 5.14 11.31
C ALA A 254 27.13 5.62 10.71
N VAL A 255 26.28 4.71 10.24
CA VAL A 255 24.92 5.02 9.77
C VAL A 255 24.08 5.64 10.89
N TYR A 256 24.03 5.00 12.06
CA TYR A 256 23.31 5.53 13.22
C TYR A 256 23.79 6.94 13.62
N LYS A 257 25.10 7.15 13.72
CA LYS A 257 25.69 8.47 14.06
C LYS A 257 25.35 9.53 13.02
N TRP A 258 25.31 9.17 11.74
CA TRP A 258 24.89 10.06 10.67
C TRP A 258 23.43 10.50 10.86
N LEU A 259 22.52 9.56 11.16
CA LEU A 259 21.11 9.84 11.42
C LEU A 259 20.93 10.75 12.65
N ALA A 260 21.62 10.45 13.74
CA ALA A 260 21.60 11.27 14.94
C ALA A 260 22.15 12.70 14.68
N ALA A 261 23.21 12.82 13.88
CA ALA A 261 23.78 14.11 13.49
C ALA A 261 22.83 14.92 12.59
N LYS A 262 21.94 14.26 11.81
CA LYS A 262 20.87 14.91 11.06
C LYS A 262 19.67 15.30 11.92
N GLY A 263 19.68 14.97 13.19
CA GLY A 263 18.65 15.34 14.16
C GLY A 263 17.52 14.33 14.31
N LEU A 264 17.61 13.14 13.69
CA LEU A 264 16.62 12.08 13.91
C LEU A 264 16.60 11.68 15.38
N LYS A 265 15.41 11.69 15.97
CA LYS A 265 15.20 11.33 17.37
C LYS A 265 14.87 9.85 17.48
N PHE A 266 15.53 9.17 18.41
CA PHE A 266 15.26 7.76 18.72
C PHE A 266 14.60 7.67 20.10
N ASP A 267 13.44 7.05 20.18
CA ASP A 267 12.72 6.85 21.44
C ASP A 267 13.16 5.54 22.09
N PHE A 268 14.35 5.55 22.67
CA PHE A 268 14.96 4.38 23.27
C PHE A 268 14.43 4.07 24.67
N GLY A 269 14.17 2.79 24.90
CA GLY A 269 13.88 2.21 26.21
C GLY A 269 14.82 1.06 26.57
N LYS A 270 14.41 0.24 27.54
CA LYS A 270 15.22 -0.85 28.09
C LYS A 270 14.64 -2.24 27.80
N ASP A 271 13.34 -2.32 27.58
CA ASP A 271 12.64 -3.57 27.30
C ASP A 271 12.47 -3.73 25.79
N SER A 272 13.30 -4.56 25.18
CA SER A 272 13.27 -4.83 23.72
C SER A 272 11.95 -5.42 23.23
N THR A 273 11.12 -5.95 24.11
CA THR A 273 9.81 -6.53 23.74
C THR A 273 8.74 -5.46 23.53
N THR A 274 8.88 -4.30 24.19
CA THR A 274 7.90 -3.21 24.16
C THR A 274 8.49 -1.85 23.76
N GLU A 275 9.81 -1.70 23.83
CA GLU A 275 10.53 -0.45 23.59
C GLU A 275 11.57 -0.63 22.48
N LEU A 276 11.97 0.47 21.83
CA LEU A 276 13.06 0.47 20.86
C LEU A 276 14.40 0.38 21.59
N THR A 277 15.31 -0.43 21.09
CA THR A 277 16.68 -0.49 21.62
C THR A 277 17.72 -0.11 20.56
N LEU A 278 18.90 0.29 21.01
CA LEU A 278 20.00 0.62 20.11
C LEU A 278 20.43 -0.59 19.26
N GLU A 279 20.41 -1.79 19.83
CA GLU A 279 20.73 -3.02 19.11
C GLU A 279 19.78 -3.25 17.94
N GLN A 280 18.47 -3.03 18.13
CA GLN A 280 17.49 -3.15 17.07
C GLN A 280 17.76 -2.16 15.94
N VAL A 281 18.09 -0.90 16.28
CA VAL A 281 18.43 0.12 15.27
C VAL A 281 19.72 -0.22 14.53
N LEU A 282 20.74 -0.72 15.23
CA LEU A 282 22.00 -1.12 14.59
C LEU A 282 21.81 -2.30 13.63
N GLU A 283 20.96 -3.26 13.97
CA GLU A 283 20.60 -4.34 13.02
C GLU A 283 19.86 -3.79 11.79
N GLN A 284 18.97 -2.80 11.94
CA GLN A 284 18.35 -2.11 10.82
C GLN A 284 19.36 -1.33 9.96
N CYS A 285 20.38 -0.72 10.59
CA CYS A 285 21.49 -0.09 9.87
C CYS A 285 22.29 -1.11 9.06
N LYS A 286 22.53 -2.32 9.61
CA LYS A 286 23.16 -3.42 8.87
C LYS A 286 22.32 -3.85 7.69
N MET A 287 20.99 -3.96 7.86
CA MET A 287 20.05 -4.29 6.80
C MET A 287 20.10 -3.26 5.66
N TYR A 288 20.10 -1.97 5.99
CA TYR A 288 20.24 -0.88 5.03
C TYR A 288 21.52 -1.02 4.19
N ILE A 289 22.68 -1.21 4.83
CA ILE A 289 23.97 -1.38 4.15
C ILE A 289 23.97 -2.64 3.28
N ALA A 290 23.47 -3.74 3.81
CA ALA A 290 23.38 -5.01 3.08
C ALA A 290 22.50 -4.91 1.83
N ALA A 291 21.32 -4.29 1.95
CA ALA A 291 20.40 -4.08 0.85
C ALA A 291 21.03 -3.25 -0.29
N VAL A 292 21.72 -2.15 0.04
CA VAL A 292 22.43 -1.31 -0.94
C VAL A 292 23.54 -2.09 -1.65
N ARG A 293 24.33 -2.90 -0.92
CA ARG A 293 25.40 -3.72 -1.49
C ARG A 293 24.85 -4.81 -2.43
N ILE A 294 23.81 -5.53 -2.01
CA ILE A 294 23.17 -6.53 -2.86
C ILE A 294 22.57 -5.87 -4.12
N ALA A 295 21.90 -4.73 -3.96
CA ALA A 295 21.37 -4.00 -5.11
C ALA A 295 22.47 -3.66 -6.13
N LYS A 296 23.65 -3.24 -5.66
CA LYS A 296 24.81 -2.96 -6.52
C LYS A 296 25.34 -4.22 -7.18
N ASP A 297 25.49 -5.32 -6.42
CA ASP A 297 26.03 -6.59 -6.93
C ASP A 297 25.17 -7.15 -8.07
N PHE A 298 23.85 -6.94 -8.03
CA PHE A 298 22.90 -7.37 -9.05
C PHE A 298 22.48 -6.27 -10.03
N GLY A 299 22.99 -5.05 -9.90
CA GLY A 299 22.70 -3.94 -10.81
C GLY A 299 21.23 -3.48 -10.75
N CYS A 300 20.58 -3.56 -9.58
CA CYS A 300 19.19 -3.20 -9.42
C CYS A 300 18.97 -1.68 -9.52
N ASP A 301 17.93 -1.28 -10.26
CA ASP A 301 17.45 0.11 -10.32
C ASP A 301 16.46 0.43 -9.20
N ALA A 302 15.77 -0.58 -8.70
CA ALA A 302 14.87 -0.51 -7.55
C ALA A 302 14.88 -1.83 -6.81
N ILE A 303 14.58 -1.82 -5.51
CA ILE A 303 14.47 -3.03 -4.68
C ILE A 303 13.22 -3.01 -3.82
N GLY A 304 12.68 -4.19 -3.51
CA GLY A 304 11.59 -4.36 -2.55
C GLY A 304 11.94 -5.39 -1.49
N ILE A 305 11.67 -5.10 -0.22
CA ILE A 305 11.87 -6.02 0.89
C ILE A 305 10.51 -6.50 1.40
N GLN A 306 10.33 -7.82 1.44
CA GLN A 306 9.16 -8.46 2.03
C GLN A 306 9.52 -8.91 3.45
N TYR A 307 9.14 -8.11 4.44
CA TYR A 307 9.51 -8.40 5.83
C TYR A 307 8.62 -9.48 6.49
N GLN A 308 7.33 -9.47 6.21
CA GLN A 308 6.29 -10.12 7.03
C GLN A 308 6.26 -11.64 6.97
N GLN A 309 7.06 -12.27 6.12
CA GLN A 309 7.19 -13.74 6.06
C GLN A 309 8.37 -14.25 6.91
N GLY A 310 9.53 -14.42 6.31
CA GLY A 310 10.69 -15.01 6.99
C GLY A 310 11.46 -14.03 7.87
N LEU A 311 11.67 -12.81 7.40
CA LEU A 311 12.50 -11.82 8.10
C LEU A 311 11.98 -11.46 9.50
N LYS A 312 10.65 -11.42 9.71
CA LYS A 312 10.02 -11.08 10.99
C LYS A 312 10.46 -11.98 12.17
N ASP A 313 10.91 -13.19 11.86
CA ASP A 313 11.34 -14.18 12.84
C ASP A 313 12.88 -14.22 12.99
N MET A 314 13.60 -13.42 12.21
CA MET A 314 15.06 -13.45 12.12
C MET A 314 15.74 -12.14 12.50
N VAL A 315 15.13 -11.00 12.18
CA VAL A 315 15.71 -9.66 12.35
C VAL A 315 14.63 -8.64 12.74
N PRO A 316 15.00 -7.48 13.31
CA PRO A 316 14.07 -6.36 13.52
C PRO A 316 13.47 -5.85 12.21
N ALA A 317 12.40 -5.05 12.32
CA ALA A 317 11.65 -4.47 11.20
C ALA A 317 12.55 -3.84 10.13
N SER A 318 12.16 -3.97 8.86
CA SER A 318 12.90 -3.37 7.73
C SER A 318 12.63 -1.87 7.54
N ASP A 319 11.60 -1.34 8.16
CA ASP A 319 11.02 -0.03 7.82
C ASP A 319 12.00 1.15 7.87
N LEU A 320 12.84 1.26 8.92
CA LEU A 320 13.87 2.31 8.97
C LEU A 320 14.81 2.22 7.75
N ALA A 321 15.26 1.01 7.40
CA ALA A 321 16.11 0.81 6.23
C ALA A 321 15.39 1.20 4.93
N GLU A 322 14.13 0.84 4.78
CA GLU A 322 13.28 1.15 3.62
C GLU A 322 13.10 2.65 3.42
N GLY A 323 12.82 3.39 4.51
CA GLY A 323 12.71 4.85 4.46
C GLY A 323 14.02 5.54 4.07
N LEU A 324 15.15 5.01 4.53
CA LEU A 324 16.47 5.52 4.16
C LEU A 324 16.78 5.31 2.68
N LEU A 325 16.43 4.13 2.13
CA LEU A 325 16.65 3.82 0.71
C LEU A 325 15.93 4.81 -0.21
N ASN A 326 14.68 5.16 0.10
CA ASN A 326 13.86 6.08 -0.69
C ASN A 326 14.22 7.55 -0.54
N ASN A 327 15.17 7.90 0.32
CA ASN A 327 15.53 9.28 0.59
C ASN A 327 16.67 9.74 -0.33
N ALA A 328 16.55 10.92 -0.92
CA ALA A 328 17.62 11.50 -1.74
C ALA A 328 18.86 11.82 -0.89
N GLU A 329 18.65 12.32 0.33
CA GLU A 329 19.70 12.52 1.33
C GLU A 329 19.71 11.34 2.31
N ARG A 330 20.68 10.47 2.22
CA ARG A 330 20.77 9.24 3.01
C ARG A 330 22.20 8.96 3.48
N PRO A 331 22.40 8.13 4.54
CA PRO A 331 23.73 7.75 4.98
C PRO A 331 24.53 7.12 3.83
N PRO A 332 25.81 7.51 3.60
CA PRO A 332 26.64 6.93 2.55
C PRO A 332 26.91 5.44 2.84
N VAL A 333 26.82 4.62 1.80
CA VAL A 333 27.20 3.20 1.85
C VAL A 333 28.33 2.96 0.86
N PHE A 334 29.40 2.32 1.32
CA PHE A 334 30.57 2.04 0.51
C PHE A 334 30.62 0.57 0.08
N ALA A 335 31.29 0.34 -1.07
CA ALA A 335 31.61 -1.00 -1.52
C ALA A 335 32.40 -1.76 -0.44
N GLU A 336 32.19 -3.07 -0.33
CA GLU A 336 32.86 -3.90 0.69
C GLU A 336 34.38 -3.83 0.54
N GLY A 337 35.08 -3.39 1.59
CA GLY A 337 36.54 -3.16 1.56
C GLY A 337 36.99 -2.03 0.64
N GLY A 338 36.11 -1.23 0.07
CA GLY A 338 36.39 -0.17 -0.89
C GLY A 338 36.08 1.23 -0.39
N LYS A 339 36.33 2.21 -1.27
CA LYS A 339 36.06 3.64 -1.02
C LYS A 339 34.96 4.18 -1.98
N GLU A 340 34.48 3.37 -2.90
CA GLU A 340 33.40 3.76 -3.83
C GLU A 340 32.09 3.85 -3.05
N GLU A 341 31.47 5.02 -3.06
CA GLU A 341 30.12 5.22 -2.52
C GLU A 341 29.09 4.68 -3.52
N LEU A 342 28.20 3.83 -3.02
CA LEU A 342 27.20 3.14 -3.82
C LEU A 342 25.92 3.98 -3.91
N TYR A 343 25.35 4.12 -5.13
CA TYR A 343 24.15 4.90 -5.40
C TYR A 343 24.24 6.33 -4.83
N SER A 344 25.38 6.98 -4.99
CA SER A 344 25.59 8.32 -4.46
C SER A 344 24.74 9.35 -5.20
N GLY A 345 24.34 10.42 -4.49
CA GLY A 345 23.64 11.57 -5.06
C GLY A 345 22.13 11.37 -5.32
N GLY A 346 21.53 10.26 -4.87
CA GLY A 346 20.10 10.04 -5.03
C GLY A 346 19.54 8.85 -4.25
N PRO A 347 18.23 8.63 -4.26
CA PRO A 347 17.62 7.47 -3.64
C PRO A 347 17.92 6.20 -4.46
N LEU A 348 18.06 5.08 -3.77
CA LEU A 348 17.81 3.76 -4.35
C LEU A 348 16.33 3.48 -4.16
N VAL A 349 15.57 3.49 -5.25
CA VAL A 349 14.11 3.30 -5.19
C VAL A 349 13.78 2.03 -4.43
N HIS A 350 12.96 2.17 -3.39
CA HIS A 350 12.46 1.03 -2.62
C HIS A 350 10.93 0.98 -2.67
N PHE A 351 10.38 -0.21 -2.86
CA PHE A 351 8.94 -0.46 -2.83
C PHE A 351 8.60 -1.38 -1.65
N ASN A 352 7.97 -0.79 -0.64
CA ASN A 352 7.62 -1.47 0.59
C ASN A 352 6.76 -2.71 0.30
N GLU A 353 6.92 -3.76 1.14
CA GLU A 353 6.11 -4.97 1.09
C GLU A 353 6.20 -5.72 -0.26
N VAL A 354 7.22 -5.41 -1.07
CA VAL A 354 7.39 -5.92 -2.45
C VAL A 354 6.14 -5.66 -3.31
N ASP A 355 5.54 -4.46 -3.17
CA ASP A 355 4.49 -4.03 -4.09
C ASP A 355 5.11 -3.67 -5.44
N GLU A 356 5.17 -4.64 -6.36
CA GLU A 356 5.80 -4.50 -7.69
C GLU A 356 5.14 -3.41 -8.54
N CYS A 357 3.81 -3.25 -8.42
CA CYS A 357 3.09 -2.18 -9.11
C CYS A 357 3.55 -0.80 -8.60
N ALA A 358 3.71 -0.65 -7.29
CA ALA A 358 4.27 0.57 -6.71
C ALA A 358 5.76 0.73 -7.07
N GLY A 359 6.51 -0.35 -7.18
CA GLY A 359 7.91 -0.35 -7.60
C GLY A 359 8.10 0.19 -9.03
N VAL A 360 7.29 -0.26 -9.98
CA VAL A 360 7.26 0.26 -11.35
C VAL A 360 6.89 1.75 -11.35
N ASP A 361 5.85 2.10 -10.60
CA ASP A 361 5.38 3.49 -10.48
C ASP A 361 6.48 4.41 -9.90
N ALA A 362 7.13 3.99 -8.81
CA ALA A 362 8.20 4.73 -8.16
C ALA A 362 9.44 4.87 -9.05
N LEU A 363 9.83 3.82 -9.77
CA LEU A 363 10.96 3.86 -10.70
C LEU A 363 10.70 4.86 -11.84
N ILE A 364 9.52 4.84 -12.44
CA ILE A 364 9.13 5.79 -13.49
C ILE A 364 9.10 7.22 -12.93
N THR A 365 8.54 7.42 -11.75
CA THR A 365 8.54 8.72 -11.06
C THR A 365 9.96 9.20 -10.83
N ASN A 366 10.84 8.36 -10.30
CA ASN A 366 12.24 8.70 -10.06
C ASN A 366 12.93 9.18 -11.35
N ARG A 367 12.74 8.50 -12.48
CA ARG A 367 13.31 8.89 -13.78
C ARG A 367 12.77 10.25 -14.24
N CYS A 368 11.45 10.47 -14.14
CA CYS A 368 10.82 11.72 -14.57
C CYS A 368 11.26 12.90 -13.68
N TRP A 369 11.22 12.73 -12.35
CA TRP A 369 11.61 13.80 -11.42
C TRP A 369 13.09 14.16 -11.54
N SER A 370 13.98 13.16 -11.64
CA SER A 370 15.41 13.39 -11.87
C SER A 370 15.66 14.15 -13.18
N ALA A 371 14.99 13.79 -14.28
CA ALA A 371 15.13 14.46 -15.57
C ALA A 371 14.61 15.90 -15.55
N LEU A 372 13.66 16.21 -14.67
CA LEU A 372 13.13 17.56 -14.45
C LEU A 372 13.93 18.36 -13.41
N GLY A 373 14.97 17.79 -12.80
CA GLY A 373 15.76 18.42 -11.74
C GLY A 373 14.99 18.57 -10.41
N LEU A 374 13.98 17.73 -10.19
CA LEU A 374 13.17 17.68 -8.96
C LEU A 374 13.72 16.63 -7.98
N ASP A 375 13.30 16.72 -6.71
CA ASP A 375 13.57 15.68 -5.73
C ASP A 375 12.91 14.36 -6.14
N PRO A 376 13.68 13.32 -6.50
CA PRO A 376 13.16 12.08 -7.00
C PRO A 376 12.75 11.08 -5.89
N SER A 377 12.78 11.50 -4.63
CA SER A 377 12.29 10.70 -3.51
C SER A 377 10.81 10.40 -3.71
N THR A 378 10.45 9.13 -3.58
CA THR A 378 9.07 8.67 -3.69
C THR A 378 8.71 7.82 -2.48
N THR A 379 7.44 7.71 -2.18
CA THR A 379 6.95 6.71 -1.25
C THR A 379 5.58 6.22 -1.70
N LEU A 380 5.27 4.98 -1.39
CA LEU A 380 3.92 4.48 -1.43
C LEU A 380 3.28 4.68 -0.05
N HIS A 381 2.00 4.92 -0.02
CA HIS A 381 1.23 5.05 1.21
C HIS A 381 -0.03 4.20 1.13
N ASP A 382 -0.42 3.59 2.23
CA ASP A 382 -1.78 3.11 2.42
C ASP A 382 -2.77 4.29 2.38
N VAL A 383 -3.87 4.11 1.69
CA VAL A 383 -5.05 4.97 1.85
C VAL A 383 -5.74 4.55 3.13
N ARG A 384 -5.32 5.15 4.23
CA ARG A 384 -5.65 4.66 5.56
C ARG A 384 -7.06 5.03 5.99
N TRP A 385 -7.43 6.29 5.79
CA TRP A 385 -8.66 6.87 6.25
C TRP A 385 -8.81 8.30 5.69
N GLY A 386 -9.93 8.96 5.99
CA GLY A 386 -10.14 10.38 5.69
C GLY A 386 -11.45 10.88 6.28
N GLU A 387 -11.54 12.18 6.45
CA GLU A 387 -12.77 12.84 6.87
C GLU A 387 -12.79 14.30 6.42
N GLN A 388 -13.99 14.87 6.33
CA GLN A 388 -14.16 16.29 6.06
C GLN A 388 -13.50 17.11 7.18
N TYR A 389 -12.68 18.08 6.80
CA TYR A 389 -12.11 19.06 7.69
C TYR A 389 -12.59 20.45 7.30
N LYS A 390 -13.02 21.22 8.30
CA LYS A 390 -13.42 22.62 8.13
C LYS A 390 -12.79 23.48 9.22
N GLY A 391 -11.85 24.33 8.84
CA GLY A 391 -11.12 25.22 9.75
C GLY A 391 -9.91 25.82 9.06
N ASP A 392 -9.36 26.89 9.60
CA ASP A 392 -8.12 27.54 9.17
C ASP A 392 -8.05 27.85 7.66
N GLY A 393 -9.20 28.21 7.07
CA GLY A 393 -9.29 28.50 5.63
C GLY A 393 -9.40 27.26 4.72
N LEU A 394 -9.43 26.06 5.28
CA LEU A 394 -9.63 24.81 4.55
C LEU A 394 -11.06 24.28 4.79
N ASP A 395 -11.78 23.97 3.71
CA ASP A 395 -13.02 23.19 3.73
C ASP A 395 -12.90 22.10 2.68
N ALA A 396 -12.41 20.92 3.08
CA ALA A 396 -12.11 19.82 2.16
C ALA A 396 -12.17 18.46 2.85
N PHE A 397 -12.40 17.41 2.05
CA PHE A 397 -12.17 16.04 2.48
C PHE A 397 -10.65 15.80 2.53
N VAL A 398 -10.11 15.57 3.71
CA VAL A 398 -8.67 15.36 3.92
C VAL A 398 -8.41 13.88 4.17
N TRP A 399 -7.69 13.27 3.24
CA TRP A 399 -7.19 11.92 3.36
C TRP A 399 -6.05 11.85 4.35
N LEU A 400 -6.01 10.80 5.13
CA LEU A 400 -4.86 10.38 5.90
C LEU A 400 -4.19 9.22 5.15
N LEU A 401 -3.01 9.50 4.64
CA LEU A 401 -2.15 8.51 3.99
C LEU A 401 -1.08 8.09 5.00
N GLN A 402 -0.85 6.79 5.12
CA GLN A 402 0.06 6.25 6.13
C GLN A 402 0.70 4.95 5.64
N ILE A 403 2.02 4.96 5.46
CA ILE A 403 2.76 3.74 5.13
C ILE A 403 3.20 3.00 6.39
N SER A 404 3.30 1.68 6.32
CA SER A 404 3.90 0.84 7.35
C SER A 404 5.32 1.30 7.64
N GLY A 405 5.48 1.94 8.77
CA GLY A 405 6.75 2.21 9.45
C GLY A 405 7.66 3.29 8.90
N ALA A 406 7.71 3.60 7.61
CA ALA A 406 8.70 4.56 7.12
C ALA A 406 8.32 5.26 5.82
N ALA A 407 8.61 6.58 5.78
CA ALA A 407 8.62 7.37 4.54
C ALA A 407 9.93 8.16 4.45
N PRO A 408 10.33 8.67 3.26
CA PRO A 408 11.54 9.46 3.13
C PRO A 408 11.52 10.71 4.02
N ALA A 409 12.58 11.00 4.74
CA ALA A 409 12.67 12.20 5.58
C ALA A 409 12.51 13.50 4.77
N ASN A 410 12.88 13.51 3.49
CA ASN A 410 12.65 14.63 2.58
C ASN A 410 11.15 14.96 2.38
N HIS A 411 10.26 14.03 2.69
CA HIS A 411 8.81 14.24 2.64
C HIS A 411 8.23 14.79 3.95
N PHE A 412 9.02 14.91 5.01
CA PHE A 412 8.56 15.42 6.30
C PHE A 412 8.83 16.90 6.49
N THR A 413 7.95 17.53 7.27
CA THR A 413 8.21 18.86 7.82
C THR A 413 9.44 18.82 8.71
N GLY A 414 10.47 19.60 8.35
CA GLY A 414 11.75 19.61 9.06
C GLY A 414 12.71 18.45 8.73
N GLY A 415 12.41 17.62 7.75
CA GLY A 415 13.28 16.53 7.33
C GLY A 415 13.59 15.55 8.48
N TYR A 416 14.85 15.11 8.59
CA TYR A 416 15.28 14.24 9.69
C TYR A 416 15.11 14.86 11.07
N ALA A 417 15.32 16.17 11.22
CA ALA A 417 15.16 16.86 12.49
C ALA A 417 13.69 16.95 12.95
N GLY A 418 12.75 16.87 12.00
CA GLY A 418 11.32 16.80 12.26
C GLY A 418 10.78 15.36 12.40
N ALA A 419 11.66 14.37 12.36
CA ALA A 419 11.30 12.95 12.39
C ALA A 419 11.73 12.27 13.69
N SER A 420 11.11 11.13 13.97
CA SER A 420 11.48 10.22 15.06
C SER A 420 11.48 8.77 14.60
N SER A 421 12.17 7.94 15.38
CA SER A 421 12.15 6.49 15.27
C SER A 421 11.59 5.90 16.56
N GLU A 422 10.50 5.19 16.45
CA GLU A 422 9.81 4.55 17.56
C GLU A 422 9.67 3.05 17.28
N ARG A 423 9.52 2.24 18.35
CA ARG A 423 9.36 0.81 18.20
C ARG A 423 8.11 0.48 17.40
N GLN A 424 8.26 -0.36 16.41
CA GLN A 424 7.16 -0.90 15.62
C GLN A 424 6.20 -1.74 16.47
N PRO A 425 4.89 -1.76 16.15
CA PRO A 425 3.88 -2.53 16.88
C PRO A 425 4.23 -4.02 17.00
N ALA A 426 4.32 -4.53 18.23
CA ALA A 426 4.78 -5.90 18.50
C ALA A 426 3.95 -6.99 17.80
N MET A 427 2.65 -6.75 17.59
CA MET A 427 1.76 -7.70 16.90
C MET A 427 2.15 -7.94 15.44
N TYR A 428 2.82 -6.98 14.81
CA TYR A 428 3.32 -7.09 13.44
C TYR A 428 4.82 -7.35 13.38
N PHE A 429 5.56 -6.83 14.37
CA PHE A 429 7.03 -6.83 14.41
C PHE A 429 7.53 -7.40 15.75
N PRO A 430 7.53 -8.72 15.90
CA PRO A 430 7.85 -9.36 17.20
C PRO A 430 9.27 -9.06 17.69
N LEU A 431 10.24 -8.90 16.78
CA LEU A 431 11.63 -8.58 17.10
C LEU A 431 11.91 -7.07 17.19
N GLY A 432 10.86 -6.23 17.14
CA GLY A 432 10.98 -4.79 17.27
C GLY A 432 11.56 -4.11 16.03
N GLY A 433 12.38 -3.12 16.24
CA GLY A 433 12.93 -2.21 15.24
C GLY A 433 12.21 -0.87 15.23
N GLY A 434 12.90 0.16 14.79
CA GLY A 434 12.42 1.52 14.72
C GLY A 434 11.72 1.84 13.41
N SER A 435 10.80 2.78 13.48
CA SER A 435 10.18 3.43 12.33
C SER A 435 11.06 4.61 11.84
N LEU A 436 10.68 5.19 10.69
CA LEU A 436 11.08 6.54 10.28
C LEU A 436 9.80 7.34 10.10
N LYS A 437 9.33 7.94 11.17
CA LYS A 437 8.04 8.61 11.23
C LYS A 437 8.19 10.12 11.27
N GLY A 438 7.25 10.81 10.64
CA GLY A 438 7.15 12.26 10.63
C GLY A 438 5.81 12.69 10.08
N ILE A 439 5.59 14.00 10.05
CA ILE A 439 4.40 14.63 9.47
C ILE A 439 4.75 15.09 8.06
N GLY A 440 3.97 14.68 7.06
CA GLY A 440 4.16 15.10 5.69
C GLY A 440 4.23 16.62 5.54
N LYS A 441 5.26 17.13 4.85
CA LYS A 441 5.41 18.57 4.58
C LYS A 441 4.28 19.06 3.68
N PRO A 442 3.77 20.28 3.88
CA PRO A 442 2.78 20.85 2.97
C PRO A 442 3.40 21.09 1.60
N GLY A 443 2.60 20.95 0.55
CA GLY A 443 3.05 21.21 -0.82
C GLY A 443 2.25 20.47 -1.88
N GLU A 444 2.53 20.80 -3.12
CA GLU A 444 1.92 20.18 -4.29
C GLU A 444 2.45 18.74 -4.46
N ILE A 445 1.55 17.85 -4.82
CA ILE A 445 1.91 16.45 -5.10
C ILE A 445 1.27 15.95 -6.40
N VAL A 446 1.96 15.00 -7.01
CA VAL A 446 1.38 14.07 -7.97
C VAL A 446 1.20 12.75 -7.24
N TRP A 447 -0.04 12.27 -7.20
CA TRP A 447 -0.32 10.92 -6.75
C TRP A 447 -0.56 9.99 -7.94
N SER A 448 -0.22 8.73 -7.79
CA SER A 448 -0.35 7.76 -8.87
C SER A 448 -0.44 6.33 -8.35
N ARG A 449 -0.95 5.45 -9.20
CA ARG A 449 -0.94 4.01 -8.98
C ARG A 449 -0.86 3.26 -10.29
N VAL A 450 0.18 2.45 -10.46
CA VAL A 450 0.23 1.40 -11.48
C VAL A 450 -0.52 0.17 -10.98
N PHE A 451 -1.30 -0.48 -11.84
CA PHE A 451 -2.09 -1.67 -11.50
C PHE A 451 -2.31 -2.57 -12.72
N VAL A 452 -2.75 -3.80 -12.48
CA VAL A 452 -3.09 -4.77 -13.54
C VAL A 452 -4.60 -4.91 -13.66
N GLU A 453 -5.12 -4.71 -14.86
CA GLU A 453 -6.53 -4.94 -15.20
C GLU A 453 -6.63 -5.52 -16.62
N GLY A 454 -7.47 -6.56 -16.81
CA GLY A 454 -7.69 -7.15 -18.13
C GLY A 454 -6.43 -7.73 -18.79
N GLY A 455 -5.42 -8.12 -18.02
CA GLY A 455 -4.16 -8.65 -18.54
C GLY A 455 -3.20 -7.58 -19.09
N ALA A 456 -3.41 -6.31 -18.75
CA ALA A 456 -2.56 -5.19 -19.16
C ALA A 456 -2.19 -4.31 -17.96
N LEU A 457 -1.10 -3.55 -18.10
CA LEU A 457 -0.72 -2.52 -17.14
C LEU A 457 -1.52 -1.25 -17.39
N HIS A 458 -2.00 -0.69 -16.32
CA HIS A 458 -2.70 0.59 -16.25
C HIS A 458 -2.03 1.50 -15.22
N ALA A 459 -2.27 2.81 -15.33
CA ALA A 459 -1.85 3.78 -14.34
C ALA A 459 -2.91 4.87 -14.16
N ASP A 460 -3.31 5.10 -12.93
CA ASP A 460 -4.10 6.27 -12.54
C ASP A 460 -3.14 7.36 -12.03
N LEU A 461 -3.30 8.59 -12.51
CA LEU A 461 -2.52 9.76 -12.12
C LEU A 461 -3.46 10.91 -11.74
N GLY A 462 -3.14 11.61 -10.68
CA GLY A 462 -3.89 12.80 -10.26
C GLY A 462 -3.01 13.81 -9.52
N ARG A 463 -3.59 14.98 -9.32
CA ARG A 463 -3.02 16.07 -8.55
C ARG A 463 -3.57 16.07 -7.13
N GLY A 464 -2.78 16.57 -6.22
CA GLY A 464 -3.21 16.81 -4.85
C GLY A 464 -2.32 17.81 -4.14
N THR A 465 -2.71 18.13 -2.93
CA THR A 465 -1.94 19.00 -2.04
C THR A 465 -1.85 18.35 -0.67
N VAL A 466 -0.64 18.24 -0.13
CA VAL A 466 -0.46 17.92 1.28
C VAL A 466 -0.71 19.19 2.09
N VAL A 467 -1.61 19.10 3.06
CA VAL A 467 -2.06 20.25 3.85
C VAL A 467 -1.53 20.18 5.28
N THR A 468 -1.28 21.33 5.88
CA THR A 468 -1.00 21.44 7.29
C THR A 468 -2.33 21.56 8.05
N LEU A 469 -2.57 20.68 8.99
CA LEU A 469 -3.65 20.79 9.95
C LEU A 469 -3.11 21.31 11.30
N PRO A 470 -3.96 21.92 12.14
CA PRO A 470 -3.56 22.27 13.51
C PRO A 470 -2.93 21.10 14.24
N ALA A 471 -1.96 21.37 15.09
CA ALA A 471 -1.22 20.31 15.81
C ALA A 471 -2.14 19.36 16.58
N ALA A 472 -3.18 19.90 17.24
CA ALA A 472 -4.16 19.09 17.97
C ALA A 472 -4.99 18.17 17.05
N GLU A 473 -5.34 18.64 15.84
CA GLU A 473 -6.08 17.86 14.86
C GLU A 473 -5.18 16.78 14.21
N THR A 474 -3.95 17.12 13.88
CA THR A 474 -2.96 16.14 13.39
C THR A 474 -2.72 15.03 14.41
N GLU A 475 -2.55 15.39 15.68
CA GLU A 475 -2.36 14.43 16.77
C GLU A 475 -3.59 13.55 16.99
N ARG A 476 -4.82 14.14 16.94
CA ARG A 476 -6.07 13.38 17.00
C ARG A 476 -6.16 12.34 15.91
N ARG A 477 -5.90 12.73 14.66
CA ARG A 477 -5.90 11.82 13.50
C ARG A 477 -4.85 10.74 13.63
N TRP A 478 -3.65 11.10 14.10
CA TRP A 478 -2.56 10.15 14.29
C TRP A 478 -2.89 9.07 15.32
N LYS A 479 -3.44 9.48 16.47
CA LYS A 479 -3.88 8.56 17.53
C LYS A 479 -5.03 7.63 17.14
N GLN A 480 -5.80 8.01 16.13
CA GLN A 480 -6.85 7.16 15.57
C GLN A 480 -6.34 6.14 14.53
N THR A 481 -5.03 6.09 14.31
CA THR A 481 -4.39 5.19 13.36
C THR A 481 -3.22 4.47 14.04
N THR A 482 -2.18 4.09 13.29
CA THR A 482 -0.96 3.52 13.87
C THR A 482 0.01 4.65 14.20
N TYR A 483 0.10 5.02 15.48
CA TYR A 483 0.83 6.21 15.94
C TYR A 483 2.34 6.17 15.62
N GLN A 484 2.93 4.98 15.55
CA GLN A 484 4.35 4.79 15.23
C GLN A 484 4.69 5.03 13.76
N TRP A 485 3.71 5.20 12.89
CA TRP A 485 3.91 5.34 11.44
C TRP A 485 3.83 6.80 10.99
N PRO A 486 4.52 7.16 9.89
CA PRO A 486 4.44 8.51 9.34
C PRO A 486 3.01 8.84 8.86
N ILE A 487 2.65 10.12 8.89
CA ILE A 487 1.30 10.56 8.48
C ILE A 487 1.39 11.67 7.44
N VAL A 488 0.54 11.59 6.42
CA VAL A 488 0.36 12.61 5.38
C VAL A 488 -1.11 12.97 5.30
N ASN A 489 -1.41 14.26 5.50
CA ASN A 489 -2.76 14.80 5.32
C ASN A 489 -2.88 15.38 3.90
N ALA A 490 -3.65 14.72 3.02
CA ALA A 490 -3.70 15.09 1.60
C ALA A 490 -5.13 15.39 1.13
N VAL A 491 -5.24 16.35 0.22
CA VAL A 491 -6.46 16.63 -0.55
C VAL A 491 -6.19 16.24 -2.00
N PHE A 492 -7.03 15.39 -2.57
CA PHE A 492 -6.97 15.01 -3.98
C PHE A 492 -7.87 15.92 -4.81
N HIS A 493 -7.32 16.56 -5.84
CA HIS A 493 -8.00 17.60 -6.59
C HIS A 493 -9.05 17.01 -7.54
N GLY A 494 -10.32 17.44 -7.38
CA GLY A 494 -11.42 17.04 -8.26
C GLY A 494 -11.81 15.54 -8.14
N VAL A 495 -11.46 14.91 -7.03
CA VAL A 495 -11.82 13.53 -6.72
C VAL A 495 -12.51 13.48 -5.37
N SER A 496 -13.79 13.14 -5.36
CA SER A 496 -14.51 12.94 -4.12
C SER A 496 -14.10 11.63 -3.43
N GLN A 497 -14.41 11.52 -2.14
CA GLN A 497 -14.22 10.31 -1.34
C GLN A 497 -14.76 9.07 -2.07
N ASN A 498 -16.02 9.13 -2.48
CA ASN A 498 -16.70 7.97 -3.09
C ASN A 498 -16.14 7.64 -4.48
N GLN A 499 -15.76 8.64 -5.26
CA GLN A 499 -15.10 8.45 -6.55
C GLN A 499 -13.75 7.77 -6.40
N PHE A 500 -12.92 8.23 -5.46
CA PHE A 500 -11.62 7.60 -5.19
C PHE A 500 -11.80 6.14 -4.77
N MET A 501 -12.65 5.87 -3.78
CA MET A 501 -12.90 4.52 -3.29
C MET A 501 -13.46 3.57 -4.37
N ALA A 502 -14.30 4.07 -5.25
CA ALA A 502 -14.86 3.29 -6.36
C ALA A 502 -13.82 2.95 -7.44
N ARG A 503 -12.84 3.85 -7.66
CA ARG A 503 -11.84 3.71 -8.73
C ARG A 503 -10.56 3.04 -8.27
N HIS A 504 -10.05 3.33 -7.08
CA HIS A 504 -8.70 2.93 -6.68
C HIS A 504 -8.53 1.40 -6.63
N ARG A 505 -7.49 0.89 -7.32
CA ARG A 505 -7.29 -0.55 -7.57
C ARG A 505 -6.19 -1.17 -6.71
N ALA A 506 -5.90 -0.57 -5.57
CA ALA A 506 -4.90 -1.03 -4.61
C ALA A 506 -5.14 -0.41 -3.23
N ASN A 507 -4.49 -0.95 -2.20
CA ASN A 507 -4.36 -0.29 -0.91
C ASN A 507 -3.37 0.88 -0.96
N HIS A 508 -2.35 0.81 -1.82
CA HIS A 508 -1.28 1.80 -1.92
C HIS A 508 -1.52 2.85 -2.99
N VAL A 509 -1.07 4.06 -2.70
CA VAL A 509 -0.92 5.17 -3.65
C VAL A 509 0.50 5.73 -3.55
N ASN A 510 1.16 5.94 -4.69
CA ASN A 510 2.46 6.60 -4.74
C ASN A 510 2.29 8.12 -4.68
N VAL A 511 3.20 8.79 -3.98
CA VAL A 511 3.24 10.25 -3.82
C VAL A 511 4.63 10.77 -4.17
N ALA A 512 4.66 11.82 -4.98
CA ALA A 512 5.88 12.59 -5.28
C ALA A 512 5.58 14.09 -5.21
N TYR A 513 6.48 14.85 -4.60
CA TYR A 513 6.32 16.29 -4.39
C TYR A 513 6.80 17.10 -5.59
N ALA A 514 6.20 18.28 -5.75
CA ALA A 514 6.67 19.30 -6.69
C ALA A 514 6.64 20.69 -6.01
N PRO A 515 7.54 21.62 -6.42
CA PRO A 515 7.64 22.93 -5.77
C PRO A 515 6.42 23.83 -5.96
N THR A 516 5.74 23.73 -7.10
CA THR A 516 4.57 24.54 -7.47
C THR A 516 3.54 23.71 -8.23
N ALA A 517 2.30 24.18 -8.31
CA ALA A 517 1.24 23.57 -9.09
C ALA A 517 1.64 23.37 -10.57
N GLU A 518 2.22 24.40 -11.19
CA GLU A 518 2.67 24.36 -12.58
C GLU A 518 3.75 23.28 -12.82
N ILE A 519 4.73 23.19 -11.91
CA ILE A 519 5.77 22.15 -11.99
C ILE A 519 5.18 20.76 -11.77
N ALA A 520 4.20 20.62 -10.88
CA ALA A 520 3.51 19.37 -10.67
C ALA A 520 2.69 18.95 -11.92
N ASP A 521 2.05 19.88 -12.61
CA ASP A 521 1.35 19.61 -13.89
C ASP A 521 2.35 19.16 -14.98
N LYS A 522 3.49 19.84 -15.10
CA LYS A 522 4.57 19.44 -16.01
C LYS A 522 5.12 18.04 -15.68
N ALA A 523 5.33 17.74 -14.40
CA ALA A 523 5.83 16.45 -13.94
C ALA A 523 4.81 15.33 -14.20
N LEU A 524 3.52 15.58 -13.91
CA LEU A 524 2.43 14.66 -14.22
C LEU A 524 2.34 14.38 -15.73
N ALA A 525 2.38 15.40 -16.57
CA ALA A 525 2.33 15.26 -18.01
C ALA A 525 3.54 14.47 -18.56
N THR A 526 4.75 14.72 -18.03
CA THR A 526 5.97 14.00 -18.41
C THR A 526 5.85 12.52 -18.01
N LYS A 527 5.37 12.24 -16.79
CA LYS A 527 5.14 10.88 -16.32
C LYS A 527 4.07 10.15 -17.14
N ALA A 528 2.96 10.82 -17.45
CA ALA A 528 1.91 10.27 -18.31
C ALA A 528 2.44 9.90 -19.70
N ALA A 529 3.28 10.76 -20.29
CA ALA A 529 3.93 10.50 -21.56
C ALA A 529 4.88 9.29 -21.51
N MET A 530 5.71 9.18 -20.47
CA MET A 530 6.61 8.05 -20.27
C MET A 530 5.87 6.73 -20.10
N LEU A 531 4.83 6.71 -19.24
CA LEU A 531 3.98 5.53 -19.04
C LEU A 531 3.34 5.08 -20.35
N ALA A 532 2.75 6.01 -21.11
CA ALA A 532 2.14 5.72 -22.40
C ALA A 532 3.14 5.22 -23.45
N ASP A 533 4.39 5.73 -23.45
CA ASP A 533 5.46 5.21 -24.30
C ASP A 533 5.88 3.79 -23.91
N LEU A 534 5.85 3.45 -22.63
CA LEU A 534 6.11 2.10 -22.13
C LEU A 534 4.97 1.11 -22.43
N GLY A 535 3.86 1.55 -23.01
CA GLY A 535 2.69 0.72 -23.33
C GLY A 535 1.72 0.54 -22.18
N ILE A 536 1.82 1.37 -21.13
CA ILE A 536 0.91 1.37 -19.99
C ILE A 536 -0.30 2.24 -20.29
N ASN A 537 -1.51 1.75 -20.03
CA ASN A 537 -2.75 2.48 -20.22
C ASN A 537 -2.91 3.54 -19.14
N VAL A 538 -2.84 4.82 -19.52
CA VAL A 538 -2.87 5.93 -18.56
C VAL A 538 -4.25 6.54 -18.44
N HIS A 539 -4.66 6.79 -17.21
CA HIS A 539 -5.89 7.49 -16.85
C HIS A 539 -5.56 8.70 -15.99
N LEU A 540 -6.14 9.83 -16.35
CA LEU A 540 -6.06 11.06 -15.56
C LEU A 540 -7.28 11.14 -14.66
N CYS A 541 -7.06 11.41 -13.37
CA CYS A 541 -8.10 11.44 -12.37
C CYS A 541 -8.30 12.85 -11.81
N GLY A 542 -9.56 13.27 -11.70
CA GLY A 542 -9.94 14.55 -11.12
C GLY A 542 -9.60 15.76 -11.98
N SER A 543 -9.25 16.87 -11.35
CA SER A 543 -8.95 18.14 -12.01
C SER A 543 -7.48 18.17 -12.49
N THR A 544 -7.11 17.29 -13.41
CA THR A 544 -5.78 17.30 -14.03
C THR A 544 -5.82 18.19 -15.28
N GLN A 545 -5.11 19.31 -15.26
CA GLN A 545 -4.90 20.13 -16.44
C GLN A 545 -3.60 19.71 -17.11
N LEU A 546 -3.68 19.33 -18.37
CA LEU A 546 -2.51 19.05 -19.23
C LEU A 546 -2.17 20.27 -20.10
N SER A 547 -2.50 21.47 -19.63
CA SER A 547 -2.26 22.71 -20.38
C SER A 547 -0.85 23.23 -20.20
#